data_67bc54d901ecbe15344777fe1d5d47e9
#
_entry.id   67bc54d901ecbe15344777fe1d5d47e9
#
_cell.length_a   1.000
_cell.length_b   1.000
_cell.length_c   1.000
_cell.angle_alpha   90.00
_cell.angle_beta   90.00
_cell.angle_gamma   90.00
#
_symmetry.space_group_name_H-M   'P 1'
#
loop_
_entity.id
_entity.type
_entity.pdbx_description
1 polymer ?
#
loop_
_entity_poly.entity_id
_entity_poly.type
_entity_poly.pdbx_seq_one_letter_code
_entity_poly.pdbx_strand_id
1 'polypeptide(L)'
;MSVKTYTYCGPESLHSLIGQVMASLGYVGGRESRDVGAAITLRDDGSHLYVGCTFTDDGRSWSSEIGLLSKEDPRKIVKDCLIHWHQRFLGHGPGPWGTLIGVRPTKLVHHLFDQGLDEKAAEKVLTDDYDVAEKTARDLVAMAQLQRPYVTDRGRKLALYVGIPYCPS
;
A
#
# COMPACT_ATOMS: atom_id res chain seq x y z
N MET A 1 22.68 10.73 -5.57
CA MET A 1 21.19 10.76 -5.54
C MET A 1 20.78 11.41 -4.24
N SER A 2 20.03 12.51 -4.29
CA SER A 2 19.49 13.12 -3.07
C SER A 2 18.43 12.19 -2.45
N VAL A 3 18.49 12.03 -1.12
CA VAL A 3 17.52 11.22 -0.39
C VAL A 3 16.20 11.99 -0.34
N LYS A 4 15.13 11.39 -0.86
CA LYS A 4 13.78 11.95 -0.76
C LYS A 4 13.29 11.81 0.67
N THR A 5 12.83 12.90 1.27
CA THR A 5 12.30 12.89 2.65
C THR A 5 10.81 13.20 2.67
N TYR A 6 10.13 12.77 3.73
CA TYR A 6 8.74 13.16 3.96
C TYR A 6 8.52 13.67 5.38
N THR A 7 7.55 14.56 5.54
CA THR A 7 7.01 15.02 6.82
C THR A 7 5.56 14.55 6.96
N TYR A 8 5.14 14.29 8.18
CA TYR A 8 3.79 13.88 8.49
C TYR A 8 3.22 14.67 9.66
N CYS A 9 2.03 15.19 9.50
CA CYS A 9 1.23 15.85 10.54
C CYS A 9 -0.17 15.23 10.56
N GLY A 10 -0.54 14.56 11.64
CA GLY A 10 -1.84 13.92 11.76
C GLY A 10 -1.92 12.91 12.91
N PRO A 11 -2.98 12.08 12.96
CA PRO A 11 -3.20 11.12 14.03
C PRO A 11 -2.06 10.09 14.16
N GLU A 12 -1.57 9.89 15.39
CA GLU A 12 -0.49 8.92 15.69
C GLU A 12 -0.83 7.49 15.24
N SER A 13 -2.12 7.11 15.27
CA SER A 13 -2.59 5.80 14.84
C SER A 13 -2.32 5.46 13.37
N LEU A 14 -2.06 6.47 12.53
CA LEU A 14 -1.75 6.32 11.10
C LEU A 14 -0.26 6.52 10.79
N HIS A 15 0.56 6.94 11.76
CA HIS A 15 1.98 7.20 11.56
C HIS A 15 2.74 6.01 10.94
N SER A 16 2.52 4.80 11.49
CA SER A 16 3.16 3.58 10.96
C SER A 16 2.73 3.26 9.53
N LEU A 17 1.46 3.46 9.19
CA LEU A 17 0.95 3.26 7.83
C LEU A 17 1.61 4.24 6.85
N ILE A 18 1.62 5.53 7.21
CA ILE A 18 2.26 6.56 6.38
C ILE A 18 3.73 6.23 6.16
N GLY A 19 4.45 5.83 7.21
CA GLY A 19 5.85 5.42 7.09
C GLY A 19 6.06 4.27 6.11
N GLN A 20 5.23 3.24 6.17
CA GLN A 20 5.30 2.10 5.24
C GLN A 20 5.01 2.51 3.79
N VAL A 21 3.95 3.30 3.57
CA VAL A 21 3.59 3.78 2.23
C VAL A 21 4.70 4.65 1.67
N MET A 22 5.18 5.64 2.42
CA MET A 22 6.22 6.56 1.95
C MET A 22 7.55 5.85 1.69
N ALA A 23 7.94 4.90 2.54
CA ALA A 23 9.13 4.07 2.30
C ALA A 23 9.01 3.27 0.99
N SER A 24 7.83 2.72 0.68
CA SER A 24 7.59 2.02 -0.58
C SER A 24 7.64 2.93 -1.81
N LEU A 25 7.33 4.21 -1.65
CA LEU A 25 7.44 5.24 -2.68
C LEU A 25 8.86 5.85 -2.77
N GLY A 26 9.79 5.37 -1.95
CA GLY A 26 11.20 5.79 -1.96
C GLY A 26 11.53 7.00 -1.11
N TYR A 27 10.66 7.35 -0.15
CA TYR A 27 10.88 8.45 0.80
C TYR A 27 11.30 7.92 2.16
N VAL A 28 12.15 8.68 2.84
CA VAL A 28 12.58 8.41 4.23
C VAL A 28 12.00 9.47 5.15
N GLY A 29 11.54 9.09 6.33
CA GLY A 29 11.08 10.03 7.35
C GLY A 29 12.21 10.97 7.78
N GLY A 30 11.97 12.27 7.77
CA GLY A 30 13.00 13.25 8.10
C GLY A 30 12.43 14.64 8.34
N ARG A 31 13.28 15.55 8.76
CA ARG A 31 12.97 16.97 8.78
C ARG A 31 12.95 17.49 7.35
N GLU A 32 12.14 18.51 7.08
CA GLU A 32 11.90 19.07 5.76
C GLU A 32 13.16 19.15 4.87
N SER A 33 13.09 18.50 3.71
CA SER A 33 13.98 18.82 2.61
C SER A 33 13.31 19.89 1.76
N ARG A 34 14.03 20.99 1.46
CA ARG A 34 13.46 22.10 0.69
C ARG A 34 13.28 21.77 -0.80
N ASP A 35 14.04 20.83 -1.32
CA ASP A 35 14.18 20.64 -2.77
C ASP A 35 13.49 19.37 -3.27
N VAL A 36 13.48 18.30 -2.49
CA VAL A 36 12.84 17.03 -2.87
C VAL A 36 12.18 16.39 -1.65
N GLY A 37 10.87 16.26 -1.67
CA GLY A 37 10.18 15.73 -0.51
C GLY A 37 8.68 15.55 -0.67
N ALA A 38 8.04 15.11 0.40
CA ALA A 38 6.60 15.07 0.52
C ALA A 38 6.16 15.60 1.89
N ALA A 39 5.09 16.38 1.91
CA ALA A 39 4.41 16.81 3.13
C ALA A 39 3.01 16.19 3.14
N ILE A 40 2.68 15.47 4.21
CA ILE A 40 1.41 14.77 4.36
C ILE A 40 0.71 15.32 5.58
N THR A 41 -0.55 15.71 5.41
CA THR A 41 -1.41 16.22 6.47
C THR A 41 -2.67 15.39 6.55
N LEU A 42 -3.06 15.04 7.78
CA LEU A 42 -4.32 14.39 8.06
C LEU A 42 -5.04 15.20 9.15
N ARG A 43 -6.27 15.63 8.85
CA ARG A 43 -7.11 16.38 9.76
C ARG A 43 -8.46 15.70 9.86
N ASP A 44 -8.87 15.37 11.06
CA ASP A 44 -10.19 14.82 11.36
C ASP A 44 -11.02 15.89 12.10
N ASP A 45 -12.19 16.21 11.59
CA ASP A 45 -13.15 17.14 12.22
C ASP A 45 -14.34 16.43 12.89
N GLY A 46 -14.27 15.09 13.00
CA GLY A 46 -15.32 14.24 13.56
C GLY A 46 -16.41 13.83 12.56
N SER A 47 -16.52 14.53 11.44
CA SER A 47 -17.45 14.21 10.35
C SER A 47 -16.72 13.75 9.10
N HIS A 48 -15.56 14.33 8.85
CA HIS A 48 -14.70 14.05 7.68
C HIS A 48 -13.25 13.91 8.10
N LEU A 49 -12.58 12.97 7.45
CA LEU A 49 -11.13 12.87 7.43
C LEU A 49 -10.60 13.56 6.17
N TYR A 50 -9.85 14.64 6.36
CA TYR A 50 -9.15 15.33 5.27
C TYR A 50 -7.76 14.77 5.12
N VAL A 51 -7.43 14.34 3.92
CA VAL A 51 -6.10 13.84 3.56
C VAL A 51 -5.49 14.84 2.60
N GLY A 52 -4.39 15.46 2.97
CA GLY A 52 -3.63 16.38 2.14
C GLY A 52 -2.23 15.84 1.86
N CYS A 53 -1.72 16.07 0.67
CA CYS A 53 -0.33 15.75 0.32
C CYS A 53 0.23 16.77 -0.66
N THR A 54 1.48 17.16 -0.43
CA THR A 54 2.27 17.94 -1.37
C THR A 54 3.54 17.16 -1.71
N PHE A 55 3.78 16.92 -3.00
CA PHE A 55 5.04 16.37 -3.49
C PHE A 55 5.87 17.48 -4.14
N THR A 56 7.17 17.49 -3.87
CA THR A 56 8.13 18.43 -4.44
C THR A 56 9.33 17.68 -5.00
N ASP A 57 9.75 18.03 -6.20
CA ASP A 57 10.91 17.45 -6.86
C ASP A 57 11.52 18.47 -7.84
N ASP A 58 12.74 18.92 -7.55
CA ASP A 58 13.55 19.77 -8.42
C ASP A 58 12.79 20.96 -9.05
N GLY A 59 12.15 21.77 -8.18
CA GLY A 59 11.37 22.94 -8.58
C GLY A 59 9.96 22.67 -9.09
N ARG A 60 9.53 21.42 -9.25
CA ARG A 60 8.12 21.05 -9.48
C ARG A 60 7.44 20.79 -8.15
N SER A 61 6.23 21.29 -8.00
CA SER A 61 5.37 21.00 -6.86
C SER A 61 3.98 20.59 -7.31
N TRP A 62 3.41 19.63 -6.64
CA TRP A 62 2.05 19.17 -6.85
C TRP A 62 1.37 18.92 -5.52
N SER A 63 0.16 19.41 -5.36
CA SER A 63 -0.63 19.25 -4.14
C SER A 63 -2.02 18.74 -4.44
N SER A 64 -2.56 17.95 -3.54
CA SER A 64 -3.95 17.53 -3.55
C SER A 64 -4.48 17.36 -2.12
N GLU A 65 -5.78 17.58 -1.96
CA GLU A 65 -6.51 17.31 -0.73
C GLU A 65 -7.85 16.68 -1.07
N ILE A 66 -8.31 15.75 -0.24
CA ILE A 66 -9.62 15.13 -0.33
C ILE A 66 -10.23 15.02 1.07
N GLY A 67 -11.53 15.28 1.18
CA GLY A 67 -12.33 15.00 2.38
C GLY A 67 -13.09 13.69 2.22
N LEU A 68 -12.99 12.82 3.20
CA LEU A 68 -13.60 11.50 3.24
C LEU A 68 -14.63 11.44 4.36
N LEU A 69 -15.76 10.78 4.12
CA LEU A 69 -16.74 10.55 5.19
C LEU A 69 -16.16 9.56 6.21
N SER A 70 -16.35 9.86 7.50
CA SER A 70 -15.79 9.11 8.64
C SER A 70 -16.21 7.62 8.72
N LYS A 71 -17.06 7.13 7.82
CA LYS A 71 -17.58 5.74 7.82
C LYS A 71 -16.69 4.73 7.08
N GLU A 72 -15.70 5.19 6.33
CA GLU A 72 -14.81 4.34 5.54
C GLU A 72 -13.54 3.99 6.32
N ASP A 73 -12.89 2.87 6.00
CA ASP A 73 -11.60 2.54 6.61
C ASP A 73 -10.54 3.57 6.20
N PRO A 74 -10.13 4.46 7.11
CA PRO A 74 -9.18 5.52 6.78
C PRO A 74 -7.83 4.98 6.33
N ARG A 75 -7.47 3.76 6.76
CA ARG A 75 -6.16 3.17 6.43
C ARG A 75 -6.04 2.81 4.96
N LYS A 76 -7.10 2.20 4.39
CA LYS A 76 -7.12 1.85 2.97
C LYS A 76 -7.09 3.10 2.12
N ILE A 77 -7.98 4.05 2.41
CA ILE A 77 -8.16 5.25 1.58
C ILE A 77 -6.94 6.15 1.61
N VAL A 78 -6.37 6.41 2.78
CA VAL A 78 -5.14 7.22 2.91
C VAL A 78 -4.00 6.59 2.10
N LYS A 79 -3.84 5.27 2.19
CA LYS A 79 -2.84 4.55 1.40
C LYS A 79 -3.07 4.72 -0.10
N ASP A 80 -4.30 4.45 -0.57
CA ASP A 80 -4.65 4.50 -1.99
C ASP A 80 -4.50 5.93 -2.53
N CYS A 81 -4.96 6.96 -1.81
CA CYS A 81 -4.74 8.36 -2.18
C CYS A 81 -3.26 8.69 -2.36
N LEU A 82 -2.41 8.35 -1.39
CA LEU A 82 -0.98 8.68 -1.46
C LEU A 82 -0.29 8.01 -2.64
N ILE A 83 -0.63 6.75 -2.92
CA ILE A 83 -0.07 6.00 -4.04
C ILE A 83 -0.50 6.65 -5.37
N HIS A 84 -1.80 6.86 -5.57
CA HIS A 84 -2.32 7.45 -6.80
C HIS A 84 -1.80 8.89 -7.03
N TRP A 85 -1.73 9.70 -5.97
CA TRP A 85 -1.21 11.06 -6.09
C TRP A 85 0.28 11.07 -6.44
N HIS A 86 1.07 10.17 -5.85
CA HIS A 86 2.48 10.04 -6.20
C HIS A 86 2.68 9.58 -7.65
N GLN A 87 1.90 8.60 -8.12
CA GLN A 87 1.92 8.15 -9.50
C GLN A 87 1.56 9.29 -10.46
N ARG A 88 0.52 10.06 -10.13
CA ARG A 88 0.12 11.24 -10.91
C ARG A 88 1.21 12.31 -10.94
N PHE A 89 1.85 12.56 -9.81
CA PHE A 89 2.98 13.51 -9.74
C PHE A 89 4.15 13.09 -10.63
N LEU A 90 4.47 11.79 -10.68
CA LEU A 90 5.52 11.26 -11.54
C LEU A 90 5.10 11.12 -13.02
N GLY A 91 3.81 11.22 -13.33
CA GLY A 91 3.29 10.99 -14.68
C GLY A 91 3.28 9.52 -15.09
N HIS A 92 3.31 8.60 -14.12
CA HIS A 92 3.25 7.16 -14.35
C HIS A 92 1.85 6.63 -14.03
N GLY A 93 1.46 5.54 -14.72
CA GLY A 93 0.31 4.74 -14.33
C GLY A 93 0.59 3.87 -13.09
N PRO A 94 -0.42 3.15 -12.58
CA PRO A 94 -0.23 2.21 -11.49
C PRO A 94 0.85 1.18 -11.85
N GLY A 95 1.74 0.89 -10.89
CA GLY A 95 2.74 -0.16 -11.05
C GLY A 95 2.07 -1.55 -11.08
N PRO A 96 2.82 -2.62 -11.41
CA PRO A 96 2.24 -3.96 -11.57
C PRO A 96 1.54 -4.49 -10.31
N TRP A 97 1.85 -3.94 -9.15
CA TRP A 97 1.29 -4.32 -7.84
C TRP A 97 0.16 -3.40 -7.38
N GLY A 98 -0.19 -2.36 -8.14
CA GLY A 98 -1.22 -1.40 -7.77
C GLY A 98 -1.01 -0.82 -6.38
N THR A 99 -2.04 -0.91 -5.54
CA THR A 99 -2.02 -0.42 -4.14
C THR A 99 -1.66 -1.51 -3.11
N LEU A 100 -1.21 -2.71 -3.54
CA LEU A 100 -0.80 -3.80 -2.65
C LEU A 100 0.57 -3.54 -2.00
N ILE A 101 0.67 -2.53 -1.14
CA ILE A 101 1.89 -2.17 -0.42
C ILE A 101 1.82 -2.66 1.03
N GLY A 102 2.92 -3.22 1.54
CA GLY A 102 3.04 -3.64 2.94
C GLY A 102 2.19 -4.85 3.33
N VAL A 103 1.60 -5.56 2.37
CA VAL A 103 0.82 -6.78 2.60
C VAL A 103 1.50 -7.99 1.96
N ARG A 104 1.16 -9.18 2.45
CA ARG A 104 1.49 -10.44 1.76
C ARG A 104 0.40 -10.70 0.71
N PRO A 105 0.63 -10.47 -0.59
CA PRO A 105 -0.43 -10.48 -1.58
C PRO A 105 -1.19 -11.81 -1.64
N THR A 106 -0.49 -12.94 -1.52
CA THR A 106 -1.13 -14.26 -1.50
C THR A 106 -2.05 -14.47 -0.29
N LYS A 107 -1.77 -13.81 0.86
CA LYS A 107 -2.66 -13.86 2.01
C LYS A 107 -4.01 -13.20 1.73
N LEU A 108 -4.02 -12.10 0.98
CA LEU A 108 -5.27 -11.46 0.53
C LEU A 108 -6.05 -12.43 -0.37
N VAL A 109 -5.40 -13.07 -1.35
CA VAL A 109 -6.07 -14.03 -2.24
C VAL A 109 -6.62 -15.22 -1.47
N HIS A 110 -5.88 -15.78 -0.50
CA HIS A 110 -6.41 -16.83 0.38
C HIS A 110 -7.65 -16.36 1.14
N HIS A 111 -7.67 -15.11 1.62
CA HIS A 111 -8.84 -14.56 2.30
C HIS A 111 -10.05 -14.44 1.36
N LEU A 112 -9.86 -14.01 0.12
CA LEU A 112 -10.91 -13.96 -0.89
C LEU A 112 -11.48 -15.36 -1.18
N PHE A 113 -10.63 -16.36 -1.30
CA PHE A 113 -11.06 -17.75 -1.44
C PHE A 113 -11.83 -18.28 -0.20
N ASP A 114 -11.41 -17.89 1.02
CA ASP A 114 -12.11 -18.23 2.27
C ASP A 114 -13.49 -17.59 2.34
N GLN A 115 -13.70 -16.47 1.66
CA GLN A 115 -15.00 -15.81 1.49
C GLN A 115 -15.86 -16.46 0.39
N GLY A 116 -15.36 -17.49 -0.30
CA GLY A 116 -16.09 -18.21 -1.33
C GLY A 116 -15.95 -17.65 -2.73
N LEU A 117 -15.04 -16.69 -2.97
CA LEU A 117 -14.76 -16.20 -4.31
C LEU A 117 -14.01 -17.27 -5.12
N ASP A 118 -14.37 -17.41 -6.39
CA ASP A 118 -13.61 -18.20 -7.35
C ASP A 118 -12.38 -17.40 -7.86
N GLU A 119 -11.57 -18.04 -8.71
CA GLU A 119 -10.36 -17.46 -9.27
C GLU A 119 -10.63 -16.16 -10.03
N LYS A 120 -11.63 -16.16 -10.90
CA LYS A 120 -11.97 -14.98 -11.72
C LYS A 120 -12.49 -13.83 -10.89
N ALA A 121 -13.29 -14.12 -9.87
CA ALA A 121 -13.78 -13.12 -8.94
C ALA A 121 -12.62 -12.54 -8.10
N ALA A 122 -11.68 -13.38 -7.66
CA ALA A 122 -10.50 -12.92 -6.94
C ALA A 122 -9.57 -12.06 -7.84
N GLU A 123 -9.34 -12.47 -9.10
CA GLU A 123 -8.61 -11.65 -10.08
C GLU A 123 -9.28 -10.28 -10.25
N LYS A 124 -10.61 -10.27 -10.40
CA LYS A 124 -11.38 -9.03 -10.58
C LYS A 124 -11.26 -8.11 -9.37
N VAL A 125 -11.33 -8.62 -8.16
CA VAL A 125 -11.09 -7.82 -6.94
C VAL A 125 -9.69 -7.23 -6.92
N LEU A 126 -8.67 -8.01 -7.32
CA LEU A 126 -7.29 -7.50 -7.37
C LEU A 126 -7.13 -6.37 -8.41
N THR A 127 -7.77 -6.48 -9.57
CA THR A 127 -7.69 -5.44 -10.60
C THR A 127 -8.54 -4.22 -10.26
N ASP A 128 -9.77 -4.40 -9.83
CA ASP A 128 -10.74 -3.31 -9.65
C ASP A 128 -10.53 -2.56 -8.33
N ASP A 129 -10.26 -3.28 -7.21
CA ASP A 129 -10.19 -2.67 -5.88
C ASP A 129 -8.76 -2.32 -5.45
N TYR A 130 -7.74 -2.92 -6.10
CA TYR A 130 -6.34 -2.74 -5.74
C TYR A 130 -5.46 -2.26 -6.90
N ASP A 131 -6.03 -1.99 -8.08
CA ASP A 131 -5.32 -1.54 -9.30
C ASP A 131 -4.13 -2.44 -9.69
N VAL A 132 -4.19 -3.73 -9.34
CA VAL A 132 -3.16 -4.70 -9.72
C VAL A 132 -3.24 -4.98 -11.21
N ALA A 133 -2.10 -4.97 -11.90
CA ALA A 133 -2.06 -5.31 -13.32
C ALA A 133 -2.59 -6.73 -13.56
N GLU A 134 -3.41 -6.94 -14.59
CA GLU A 134 -4.08 -8.23 -14.89
C GLU A 134 -3.15 -9.45 -14.85
N LYS A 135 -1.94 -9.29 -15.43
CA LYS A 135 -0.94 -10.38 -15.41
C LYS A 135 -0.53 -10.72 -13.98
N THR A 136 -0.26 -9.71 -13.17
CA THR A 136 0.15 -9.89 -11.77
C THR A 136 -0.99 -10.48 -10.95
N ALA A 137 -2.23 -10.06 -11.18
CA ALA A 137 -3.41 -10.61 -10.52
C ALA A 137 -3.56 -12.11 -10.82
N ARG A 138 -3.45 -12.51 -12.08
CA ARG A 138 -3.47 -13.93 -12.49
C ARG A 138 -2.34 -14.75 -11.85
N ASP A 139 -1.12 -14.23 -11.89
CA ASP A 139 0.04 -14.91 -11.29
C ASP A 139 -0.14 -15.07 -9.77
N LEU A 140 -0.69 -14.08 -9.08
CA LEU A 140 -1.01 -14.14 -7.64
C LEU A 140 -2.08 -15.19 -7.32
N VAL A 141 -3.16 -15.21 -8.10
CA VAL A 141 -4.26 -16.17 -7.92
C VAL A 141 -3.74 -17.59 -8.16
N ALA A 142 -3.00 -17.83 -9.24
CA ALA A 142 -2.40 -19.13 -9.51
C ALA A 142 -1.43 -19.59 -8.40
N MET A 143 -0.59 -18.67 -7.89
CA MET A 143 0.31 -18.96 -6.76
C MET A 143 -0.47 -19.30 -5.49
N ALA A 144 -1.52 -18.56 -5.17
CA ALA A 144 -2.34 -18.83 -4.00
C ALA A 144 -3.04 -20.19 -4.11
N GLN A 145 -3.51 -20.57 -5.29
CA GLN A 145 -4.08 -21.91 -5.53
C GLN A 145 -3.07 -23.03 -5.27
N LEU A 146 -1.85 -22.91 -5.81
CA LEU A 146 -0.80 -23.88 -5.55
C LEU A 146 -0.46 -24.00 -4.06
N GLN A 147 -0.59 -22.91 -3.31
CA GLN A 147 -0.35 -22.88 -1.87
C GLN A 147 -1.54 -23.42 -1.05
N ARG A 148 -2.77 -23.41 -1.60
CA ARG A 148 -3.99 -23.73 -0.88
C ARG A 148 -3.93 -25.06 -0.12
N PRO A 149 -3.50 -26.20 -0.71
CA PRO A 149 -3.44 -27.47 -0.01
C PRO A 149 -2.51 -27.46 1.21
N TYR A 150 -1.54 -26.54 1.24
CA TYR A 150 -0.54 -26.46 2.31
C TYR A 150 -0.94 -25.51 3.44
N VAL A 151 -1.78 -24.51 3.16
CA VAL A 151 -2.17 -23.48 4.14
C VAL A 151 -3.54 -23.70 4.75
N THR A 152 -4.44 -24.44 4.09
CA THR A 152 -5.80 -24.73 4.59
C THR A 152 -5.87 -25.98 5.45
N ASP A 153 -5.10 -27.01 5.14
CA ASP A 153 -5.03 -28.23 5.95
C ASP A 153 -4.18 -27.98 7.21
N ARG A 154 -4.79 -27.32 8.20
CA ARG A 154 -4.17 -27.05 9.51
C ARG A 154 -4.32 -28.24 10.48
N GLY A 155 -4.59 -29.46 9.99
CA GLY A 155 -4.66 -30.65 10.83
C GLY A 155 -3.49 -30.73 11.83
N ARG A 156 -3.11 -31.90 12.28
CA ARG A 156 -1.99 -32.09 13.23
C ARG A 156 -0.59 -31.84 12.60
N LYS A 157 -0.44 -30.80 11.76
CA LYS A 157 0.83 -30.47 11.10
C LYS A 157 1.55 -29.36 11.87
N LEU A 158 2.82 -29.58 12.17
CA LEU A 158 3.73 -28.56 12.68
C LEU A 158 4.45 -27.92 11.50
N ALA A 159 4.35 -26.61 11.34
CA ALA A 159 5.17 -25.87 10.39
C ALA A 159 6.40 -25.35 11.15
N LEU A 160 7.57 -25.81 10.75
CA LEU A 160 8.87 -25.34 11.25
C LEU A 160 9.47 -24.36 10.27
N TYR A 161 9.67 -23.12 10.69
CA TYR A 161 10.40 -22.12 9.91
C TYR A 161 11.81 -21.96 10.50
N VAL A 162 12.82 -22.26 9.71
CA VAL A 162 14.22 -22.03 10.09
C VAL A 162 14.74 -20.83 9.31
N GLY A 163 14.84 -19.68 9.98
CA GLY A 163 15.44 -18.47 9.42
C GLY A 163 16.93 -18.44 9.68
N ILE A 164 17.75 -18.39 8.64
CA ILE A 164 19.19 -18.13 8.76
C ILE A 164 19.40 -16.65 8.44
N PRO A 165 19.66 -15.78 9.47
CA PRO A 165 19.84 -14.34 9.25
C PRO A 165 21.25 -14.08 8.71
N TYR A 166 21.55 -14.59 7.53
CA TYR A 166 22.81 -14.29 6.84
C TYR A 166 22.55 -13.20 5.81
N CYS A 167 23.09 -12.02 6.10
CA CYS A 167 23.11 -10.91 5.14
C CYS A 167 24.57 -10.72 4.72
N PRO A 168 24.96 -11.03 3.47
CA PRO A 168 26.29 -10.67 2.99
C PRO A 168 26.43 -9.16 2.98
N SER A 169 27.48 -8.66 3.64
CA SER A 169 27.87 -7.24 3.68
C SER A 169 28.40 -6.77 2.33
#